data_472cb535ff28c0934547a7deffdb48dd
#
_entry.id   472cb535ff28c0934547a7deffdb48dd
#
_cell.length_a   1.000
_cell.length_b   1.000
_cell.length_c   1.000
_cell.angle_alpha   90.00
_cell.angle_beta   90.00
_cell.angle_gamma   90.00
#
_symmetry.space_group_name_H-M   'P 1'
#
loop_
_entity.id
_entity.type
_entity.pdbx_description
1 polymer ?
#
loop_
_entity_poly.entity_id
_entity_poly.type
_entity_poly.pdbx_seq_one_letter_code
_entity_poly.pdbx_strand_id
1 'polypeptide(L)'
;MRDALCFFGQMAAKWRETGAIAPSGPHLAKIMARTVGPLAPNDVVVELGPGTGAFTKALVKHFPNNRVIAIEFNPVFVRNLRAAVPKATIIEGCASKMPQYMDELGIERENVGAVVSGLPLLMMPKDLCRDVFDAIAQTLVAGKPYVQFTYSERAWRRFEPPGFRPSPSRKVWLNFPPAVVLPFTRAS
;
A
#
# COMPACT_ATOMS: atom_id res chain seq x y z
N MET A 1 -10.54 -5.60 17.22
CA MET A 1 -10.65 -4.20 16.77
C MET A 1 -9.92 -3.21 17.70
N ARG A 2 -10.08 -3.29 19.03
CA ARG A 2 -9.32 -2.48 20.01
C ARG A 2 -7.81 -2.72 19.94
N ASP A 3 -7.37 -3.96 19.73
CA ASP A 3 -5.94 -4.33 19.70
C ASP A 3 -5.20 -3.79 18.47
N ALA A 4 -5.86 -3.73 17.31
CA ALA A 4 -5.30 -3.12 16.10
C ALA A 4 -5.16 -1.60 16.24
N LEU A 5 -6.14 -0.93 16.89
CA LEU A 5 -6.11 0.50 17.21
C LEU A 5 -4.93 0.83 18.14
N CYS A 6 -4.76 0.02 19.20
CA CYS A 6 -3.67 0.19 20.16
C CYS A 6 -2.31 -0.05 19.50
N PHE A 7 -2.19 -1.07 18.63
CA PHE A 7 -0.98 -1.42 17.90
C PHE A 7 -0.56 -0.31 16.91
N PHE A 8 -1.47 0.18 16.08
CA PHE A 8 -1.16 1.27 15.14
C PHE A 8 -0.85 2.58 15.84
N GLY A 9 -1.54 2.88 16.96
CA GLY A 9 -1.25 4.05 17.79
C GLY A 9 0.15 3.97 18.42
N GLN A 10 0.52 2.84 19.00
CA GLN A 10 1.83 2.59 19.59
C GLN A 10 2.94 2.57 18.53
N MET A 11 2.67 2.00 17.37
CA MET A 11 3.62 1.95 16.26
C MET A 11 3.89 3.34 15.68
N ALA A 12 2.86 4.15 15.50
CA ALA A 12 3.00 5.54 15.07
C ALA A 12 3.75 6.41 16.09
N ALA A 13 3.52 6.20 17.40
CA ALA A 13 4.26 6.85 18.47
C ALA A 13 5.73 6.42 18.48
N LYS A 14 5.99 5.12 18.42
CA LYS A 14 7.33 4.55 18.40
C LYS A 14 8.14 4.96 17.16
N TRP A 15 7.48 5.15 16.02
CA TRP A 15 8.12 5.68 14.80
C TRP A 15 8.54 7.13 14.93
N ARG A 16 7.78 7.93 15.68
CA ARG A 16 8.14 9.33 15.98
C ARG A 16 9.34 9.40 16.94
N GLU A 17 9.38 8.52 17.94
CA GLU A 17 10.43 8.52 18.97
C GLU A 17 11.75 7.95 18.47
N THR A 18 11.73 6.93 17.62
CA THR A 18 12.96 6.24 17.20
C THR A 18 13.60 6.84 15.95
N GLY A 19 12.94 7.76 15.25
CA GLY A 19 13.43 8.26 13.95
C GLY A 19 13.66 7.13 12.92
N ALA A 20 13.21 5.91 13.24
CA ALA A 20 13.65 4.67 12.61
C ALA A 20 13.05 4.44 11.21
N ILE A 21 12.09 5.27 10.79
CA ILE A 21 11.62 5.25 9.40
C ILE A 21 11.62 6.69 8.89
N ALA A 22 12.67 7.02 8.16
CA ALA A 22 12.62 8.18 7.29
C ALA A 22 11.41 8.03 6.37
N PRO A 23 10.63 9.10 6.13
CA PRO A 23 9.53 9.05 5.14
C PRO A 23 10.05 8.43 3.86
N SER A 24 9.27 7.55 3.24
CA SER A 24 9.66 6.95 1.95
C SER A 24 10.09 8.06 1.00
N GLY A 25 11.34 7.99 0.54
CA GLY A 25 11.90 9.04 -0.29
C GLY A 25 11.15 9.16 -1.63
N PRO A 26 11.18 10.32 -2.27
CA PRO A 26 10.48 10.56 -3.54
C PRO A 26 10.95 9.60 -4.64
N HIS A 27 12.18 9.13 -4.55
CA HIS A 27 12.74 8.16 -5.49
C HIS A 27 12.09 6.77 -5.34
N LEU A 28 11.95 6.28 -4.10
CA LEU A 28 11.23 5.03 -3.83
C LEU A 28 9.76 5.15 -4.28
N ALA A 29 9.10 6.25 -3.95
CA ALA A 29 7.72 6.49 -4.34
C ALA A 29 7.52 6.45 -5.88
N LYS A 30 8.42 7.06 -6.63
CA LYS A 30 8.42 7.02 -8.10
C LYS A 30 8.61 5.60 -8.64
N ILE A 31 9.49 4.81 -8.03
CA ILE A 31 9.72 3.42 -8.44
C ILE A 31 8.49 2.58 -8.13
N MET A 32 7.88 2.72 -6.94
CA MET A 32 6.65 2.02 -6.56
C MET A 32 5.53 2.28 -7.59
N ALA A 33 5.27 3.54 -7.94
CA ALA A 33 4.26 3.90 -8.93
C ALA A 33 4.55 3.31 -10.33
N ARG A 34 5.81 3.36 -10.78
CA ARG A 34 6.22 2.80 -12.08
C ARG A 34 6.14 1.28 -12.14
N THR A 35 6.30 0.62 -11.00
CA THR A 35 6.27 -0.85 -10.92
C THR A 35 4.85 -1.40 -11.12
N VAL A 36 3.82 -0.59 -10.91
CA VAL A 36 2.43 -0.96 -11.21
C VAL A 36 2.23 -1.33 -12.69
N GLY A 37 2.94 -0.65 -13.60
CA GLY A 37 2.75 -0.85 -15.05
C GLY A 37 1.57 -0.05 -15.61
N PRO A 38 1.17 -0.35 -16.85
CA PRO A 38 0.06 0.35 -17.51
C PRO A 38 -1.30 -0.07 -16.91
N LEU A 39 -2.22 0.90 -16.85
CA LEU A 39 -3.59 0.72 -16.38
C LEU A 39 -4.60 1.03 -17.49
N ALA A 40 -5.73 0.36 -17.48
CA ALA A 40 -6.87 0.72 -18.33
C ALA A 40 -7.50 2.06 -17.85
N PRO A 41 -8.22 2.78 -18.73
CA PRO A 41 -8.76 4.11 -18.39
C PRO A 41 -9.69 4.14 -17.17
N ASN A 42 -10.43 3.06 -16.91
CA ASN A 42 -11.37 2.96 -15.77
C ASN A 42 -10.75 2.25 -14.55
N ASP A 43 -9.50 1.80 -14.66
CA ASP A 43 -8.82 1.16 -13.54
C ASP A 43 -8.58 2.17 -12.41
N VAL A 44 -8.71 1.70 -11.17
CA VAL A 44 -8.33 2.45 -9.97
C VAL A 44 -7.09 1.85 -9.34
N VAL A 45 -6.28 2.70 -8.69
CA VAL A 45 -5.14 2.26 -7.88
C VAL A 45 -5.52 2.39 -6.42
N VAL A 46 -5.38 1.31 -5.66
CA VAL A 46 -5.60 1.32 -4.20
C VAL A 46 -4.27 1.32 -3.49
N GLU A 47 -4.05 2.31 -2.62
CA GLU A 47 -2.89 2.42 -1.74
C GLU A 47 -3.26 2.02 -0.32
N LEU A 48 -2.47 1.14 0.29
CA LEU A 48 -2.62 0.72 1.69
C LEU A 48 -1.53 1.34 2.55
N GLY A 49 -1.91 2.10 3.59
CA GLY A 49 -0.99 2.75 4.52
C GLY A 49 -0.17 3.88 3.90
N PRO A 50 -0.80 4.93 3.35
CA PRO A 50 -0.11 6.07 2.73
C PRO A 50 0.77 6.87 3.69
N GLY A 51 0.46 6.88 4.98
CA GLY A 51 1.22 7.63 5.99
C GLY A 51 1.33 9.12 5.64
N THR A 52 2.55 9.59 5.35
CA THR A 52 2.82 10.99 4.96
C THR A 52 2.43 11.33 3.52
N GLY A 53 1.98 10.34 2.73
CA GLY A 53 1.49 10.53 1.36
C GLY A 53 2.56 10.59 0.27
N ALA A 54 3.76 10.09 0.53
CA ALA A 54 4.82 10.06 -0.48
C ALA A 54 4.42 9.22 -1.70
N PHE A 55 3.85 8.04 -1.46
CA PHE A 55 3.38 7.17 -2.54
C PHE A 55 2.11 7.71 -3.16
N THR A 56 1.15 8.22 -2.37
CA THR A 56 -0.09 8.83 -2.87
C THR A 56 0.19 9.92 -3.91
N LYS A 57 1.11 10.85 -3.58
CA LYS A 57 1.55 11.92 -4.50
C LYS A 57 2.17 11.37 -5.78
N ALA A 58 3.00 10.32 -5.66
CA ALA A 58 3.64 9.69 -6.81
C ALA A 58 2.62 8.96 -7.69
N LEU A 59 1.66 8.26 -7.10
CA LEU A 59 0.58 7.55 -7.81
C LEU A 59 -0.33 8.53 -8.57
N VAL A 60 -0.81 9.58 -7.91
CA VAL A 60 -1.64 10.62 -8.56
C VAL A 60 -0.89 11.30 -9.72
N LYS A 61 0.42 11.52 -9.57
CA LYS A 61 1.25 12.09 -10.64
C LYS A 61 1.47 11.12 -11.80
N HIS A 62 1.64 9.84 -11.50
CA HIS A 62 1.95 8.80 -12.49
C HIS A 62 0.71 8.34 -13.26
N PHE A 63 -0.45 8.36 -12.61
CA PHE A 63 -1.74 7.95 -13.15
C PHE A 63 -2.73 9.13 -13.15
N PRO A 64 -2.50 10.19 -13.95
CA PRO A 64 -3.28 11.42 -13.88
C PRO A 64 -4.76 11.23 -14.29
N ASN A 65 -5.05 10.20 -15.07
CA ASN A 65 -6.39 9.87 -15.57
C ASN A 65 -7.07 8.72 -14.82
N ASN A 66 -6.38 8.11 -13.85
CA ASN A 66 -6.93 7.03 -13.04
C ASN A 66 -7.24 7.53 -11.63
N ARG A 67 -8.26 6.98 -11.02
CA ARG A 67 -8.61 7.27 -9.65
C ARG A 67 -7.62 6.60 -8.70
N VAL A 68 -7.10 7.36 -7.72
CA VAL A 68 -6.24 6.85 -6.64
C VAL A 68 -7.04 6.87 -5.34
N ILE A 69 -7.13 5.73 -4.68
CA ILE A 69 -7.82 5.53 -3.40
C ILE A 69 -6.77 5.13 -2.38
N ALA A 70 -6.67 5.87 -1.28
CA ALA A 70 -5.71 5.58 -0.22
C ALA A 70 -6.43 5.27 1.09
N ILE A 71 -6.13 4.10 1.68
CA ILE A 71 -6.72 3.61 2.92
C ILE A 71 -5.70 3.81 4.05
N GLU A 72 -6.02 4.70 4.99
CA GLU A 72 -5.17 5.06 6.13
C GLU A 72 -5.94 4.88 7.43
N PHE A 73 -5.30 4.24 8.39
CA PHE A 73 -5.90 3.98 9.69
C PHE A 73 -5.75 5.15 10.68
N ASN A 74 -4.68 5.93 10.56
CA ASN A 74 -4.39 7.03 11.48
C ASN A 74 -5.13 8.31 11.09
N PRO A 75 -6.06 8.81 11.92
CA PRO A 75 -6.87 10.00 11.59
C PRO A 75 -6.05 11.27 11.40
N VAL A 76 -4.86 11.36 12.01
CA VAL A 76 -3.96 12.52 11.81
C VAL A 76 -3.40 12.51 10.39
N PHE A 77 -2.95 11.34 9.92
CA PHE A 77 -2.48 11.22 8.54
C PHE A 77 -3.62 11.41 7.54
N VAL A 78 -4.82 10.88 7.82
CA VAL A 78 -6.00 11.08 6.97
C VAL A 78 -6.30 12.57 6.75
N ARG A 79 -6.35 13.37 7.83
CA ARG A 79 -6.57 14.83 7.72
C ARG A 79 -5.51 15.51 6.88
N ASN A 80 -4.24 15.19 7.14
CA ASN A 80 -3.11 15.78 6.41
C ASN A 80 -3.13 15.41 4.92
N LEU A 81 -3.46 14.15 4.61
CA LEU A 81 -3.54 13.65 3.24
C LEU A 81 -4.67 14.31 2.44
N ARG A 82 -5.86 14.44 3.04
CA ARG A 82 -6.99 15.12 2.39
C ARG A 82 -6.65 16.54 1.97
N ALA A 83 -5.88 17.25 2.81
CA ALA A 83 -5.39 18.60 2.48
C ALA A 83 -4.26 18.59 1.44
N ALA A 84 -3.32 17.64 1.55
CA ALA A 84 -2.09 17.61 0.74
C ALA A 84 -2.27 17.00 -0.65
N VAL A 85 -3.26 16.10 -0.83
CA VAL A 85 -3.51 15.34 -2.06
C VAL A 85 -5.00 15.31 -2.40
N PRO A 86 -5.63 16.45 -2.72
CA PRO A 86 -7.08 16.53 -2.95
C PRO A 86 -7.58 15.73 -4.15
N LYS A 87 -6.68 15.30 -5.04
CA LYS A 87 -7.01 14.43 -6.19
C LYS A 87 -7.16 12.95 -5.82
N ALA A 88 -6.73 12.53 -4.61
CA ALA A 88 -6.91 11.16 -4.14
C ALA A 88 -8.16 11.05 -3.26
N THR A 89 -8.84 9.92 -3.32
CA THR A 89 -9.90 9.57 -2.37
C THR A 89 -9.25 8.97 -1.12
N ILE A 90 -9.38 9.62 0.04
CA ILE A 90 -8.77 9.18 1.30
C ILE A 90 -9.83 8.56 2.19
N ILE A 91 -9.69 7.26 2.46
CA ILE A 91 -10.56 6.47 3.36
C ILE A 91 -9.87 6.34 4.72
N GLU A 92 -10.57 6.72 5.78
CA GLU A 92 -10.15 6.43 7.14
C GLU A 92 -10.61 5.03 7.52
N GLY A 93 -9.66 4.09 7.66
CA GLY A 93 -10.02 2.73 7.97
C GLY A 93 -8.88 1.72 7.92
N CYS A 94 -9.23 0.45 8.20
CA CYS A 94 -8.28 -0.66 8.20
C CYS A 94 -8.13 -1.25 6.80
N ALA A 95 -6.89 -1.51 6.39
CA ALA A 95 -6.57 -2.12 5.09
C ALA A 95 -7.22 -3.50 4.88
N SER A 96 -7.44 -4.27 5.95
CA SER A 96 -8.15 -5.56 5.89
C SER A 96 -9.62 -5.45 5.48
N LYS A 97 -10.20 -4.24 5.48
CA LYS A 97 -11.57 -3.97 5.04
C LYS A 97 -11.65 -3.42 3.62
N MET A 98 -10.55 -3.48 2.87
CA MET A 98 -10.50 -2.95 1.50
C MET A 98 -11.63 -3.43 0.60
N PRO A 99 -12.05 -4.72 0.56
CA PRO A 99 -13.18 -5.16 -0.27
C PRO A 99 -14.46 -4.38 0.04
N GLN A 100 -14.78 -4.19 1.32
CA GLN A 100 -15.97 -3.44 1.74
C GLN A 100 -15.94 -1.99 1.27
N TYR A 101 -14.77 -1.33 1.32
CA TYR A 101 -14.65 0.05 0.83
C TYR A 101 -14.78 0.15 -0.69
N MET A 102 -14.34 -0.86 -1.44
CA MET A 102 -14.56 -0.89 -2.89
C MET A 102 -16.05 -1.03 -3.21
N ASP A 103 -16.75 -1.91 -2.50
CA ASP A 103 -18.21 -2.09 -2.64
C ASP A 103 -18.98 -0.79 -2.30
N GLU A 104 -18.64 -0.12 -1.18
CA GLU A 104 -19.23 1.16 -0.77
C GLU A 104 -19.01 2.29 -1.80
N LEU A 105 -17.92 2.23 -2.55
CA LEU A 105 -17.59 3.18 -3.62
C LEU A 105 -18.15 2.77 -4.99
N GLY A 106 -18.83 1.63 -5.09
CA GLY A 106 -19.35 1.09 -6.35
C GLY A 106 -18.26 0.70 -7.34
N ILE A 107 -17.11 0.21 -6.82
CA ILE A 107 -15.96 -0.17 -7.66
C ILE A 107 -15.94 -1.69 -7.81
N GLU A 108 -16.20 -2.13 -9.04
CA GLU A 108 -16.10 -3.53 -9.40
C GLU A 108 -14.65 -4.03 -9.31
N ARG A 109 -14.46 -5.29 -8.95
CA ARG A 109 -13.12 -5.89 -8.78
C ARG A 109 -12.28 -5.80 -10.06
N GLU A 110 -12.90 -5.95 -11.21
CA GLU A 110 -12.29 -5.87 -12.53
C GLU A 110 -11.65 -4.50 -12.79
N ASN A 111 -12.22 -3.46 -12.18
CA ASN A 111 -11.74 -2.09 -12.26
C ASN A 111 -10.66 -1.76 -11.20
N VAL A 112 -10.34 -2.68 -10.29
CA VAL A 112 -9.16 -2.51 -9.42
C VAL A 112 -7.92 -2.90 -10.21
N GLY A 113 -7.25 -1.89 -10.75
CA GLY A 113 -6.08 -2.05 -11.62
C GLY A 113 -4.83 -2.46 -10.90
N ALA A 114 -4.65 -2.03 -9.65
CA ALA A 114 -3.48 -2.36 -8.84
C ALA A 114 -3.71 -2.08 -7.35
N VAL A 115 -2.97 -2.80 -6.51
CA VAL A 115 -2.79 -2.47 -5.08
C VAL A 115 -1.32 -2.14 -4.82
N VAL A 116 -1.07 -1.00 -4.16
CA VAL A 116 0.27 -0.55 -3.73
C VAL A 116 0.27 -0.45 -2.20
N SER A 117 1.19 -1.12 -1.52
CA SER A 117 1.21 -1.14 -0.06
C SER A 117 2.45 -0.45 0.52
N GLY A 118 2.20 0.56 1.35
CA GLY A 118 3.15 1.19 2.25
C GLY A 118 3.19 0.59 3.66
N LEU A 119 2.41 -0.47 3.90
CA LEU A 119 2.30 -1.08 5.23
C LEU A 119 3.60 -1.78 5.65
N PRO A 120 4.01 -1.63 6.92
CA PRO A 120 5.18 -2.27 7.48
C PRO A 120 4.88 -3.73 7.90
N LEU A 121 4.48 -4.57 6.95
CA LEU A 121 3.96 -5.91 7.20
C LEU A 121 4.88 -6.79 8.06
N LEU A 122 6.21 -6.64 7.94
CA LEU A 122 7.19 -7.39 8.77
C LEU A 122 7.11 -7.06 10.27
N MET A 123 6.51 -5.93 10.62
CA MET A 123 6.37 -5.43 11.99
C MET A 123 4.94 -5.59 12.54
N MET A 124 4.00 -6.02 11.70
CA MET A 124 2.59 -6.18 12.07
C MET A 124 2.34 -7.59 12.65
N PRO A 125 1.29 -7.75 13.49
CA PRO A 125 0.83 -9.06 13.93
C PRO A 125 0.50 -9.96 12.73
N LYS A 126 0.87 -11.25 12.84
CA LYS A 126 0.69 -12.21 11.73
C LYS A 126 -0.76 -12.34 11.27
N ASP A 127 -1.70 -12.34 12.21
CA ASP A 127 -3.13 -12.44 11.90
C ASP A 127 -3.61 -11.24 11.09
N LEU A 128 -3.19 -10.03 11.49
CA LEU A 128 -3.52 -8.82 10.75
C LEU A 128 -2.88 -8.80 9.36
N CYS A 129 -1.63 -9.30 9.23
CA CYS A 129 -0.99 -9.45 7.92
C CYS A 129 -1.78 -10.40 7.02
N ARG A 130 -2.26 -11.52 7.56
CA ARG A 130 -3.09 -12.48 6.84
C ARG A 130 -4.39 -11.82 6.38
N ASP A 131 -5.11 -11.12 7.28
CA ASP A 131 -6.34 -10.43 6.94
C ASP A 131 -6.14 -9.38 5.83
N VAL A 132 -5.00 -8.68 5.84
CA VAL A 132 -4.63 -7.74 4.77
C VAL A 132 -4.36 -8.47 3.45
N PHE A 133 -3.62 -9.58 3.46
CA PHE A 133 -3.37 -10.37 2.23
C PHE A 133 -4.66 -10.96 1.67
N ASP A 134 -5.55 -11.46 2.53
CA ASP A 134 -6.86 -11.97 2.14
C ASP A 134 -7.70 -10.86 1.50
N ALA A 135 -7.70 -9.65 2.07
CA ALA A 135 -8.37 -8.50 1.50
C ALA A 135 -7.80 -8.12 0.11
N ILE A 136 -6.47 -8.13 -0.06
CA ILE A 136 -5.82 -7.87 -1.36
C ILE A 136 -6.24 -8.96 -2.37
N ALA A 137 -6.21 -10.23 -1.97
CA ALA A 137 -6.57 -11.35 -2.84
C ALA A 137 -8.05 -11.37 -3.23
N GLN A 138 -8.93 -10.90 -2.34
CA GLN A 138 -10.37 -10.75 -2.61
C GLN A 138 -10.66 -9.58 -3.56
N THR A 139 -9.86 -8.53 -3.51
CA THR A 139 -10.07 -7.31 -4.30
C THR A 139 -9.46 -7.42 -5.70
N LEU A 140 -8.27 -8.00 -5.84
CA LEU A 140 -7.61 -8.13 -7.14
C LEU A 140 -8.08 -9.36 -7.91
N VAL A 141 -8.41 -9.18 -9.17
CA VAL A 141 -8.62 -10.28 -10.12
C VAL A 141 -7.29 -10.81 -10.66
N ALA A 142 -7.29 -12.02 -11.21
CA ALA A 142 -6.11 -12.66 -11.78
C ALA A 142 -5.37 -11.75 -12.78
N GLY A 143 -4.05 -11.76 -12.76
CA GLY A 143 -3.21 -10.94 -13.63
C GLY A 143 -2.94 -9.51 -13.13
N LYS A 144 -3.71 -8.98 -12.17
CA LYS A 144 -3.50 -7.62 -11.66
C LYS A 144 -2.33 -7.56 -10.66
N PRO A 145 -1.56 -6.44 -10.65
CA PRO A 145 -0.37 -6.29 -9.82
C PRO A 145 -0.69 -5.90 -8.38
N TYR A 146 0.10 -6.46 -7.46
CA TYR A 146 0.29 -6.01 -6.09
C TYR A 146 1.76 -5.59 -5.91
N VAL A 147 2.00 -4.39 -5.42
CA VAL A 147 3.35 -3.84 -5.22
C VAL A 147 3.56 -3.53 -3.75
N GLN A 148 4.56 -4.16 -3.16
CA GLN A 148 5.02 -3.94 -1.78
C GLN A 148 6.45 -3.42 -1.78
N PHE A 149 6.89 -2.77 -0.71
CA PHE A 149 8.32 -2.55 -0.46
C PHE A 149 8.74 -3.10 0.90
N THR A 150 10.03 -3.34 1.06
CA THR A 150 10.62 -3.75 2.33
C THR A 150 12.04 -3.17 2.49
N TYR A 151 12.48 -3.04 3.73
CA TYR A 151 13.88 -2.76 4.06
C TYR A 151 14.69 -4.04 4.30
N SER A 152 14.05 -5.22 4.35
CA SER A 152 14.70 -6.51 4.57
C SER A 152 14.12 -7.57 3.64
N GLU A 153 14.76 -7.76 2.48
CA GLU A 153 14.38 -8.81 1.53
C GLU A 153 14.47 -10.22 2.15
N ARG A 154 15.51 -10.46 2.97
CA ARG A 154 15.68 -11.75 3.66
C ARG A 154 14.52 -12.07 4.61
N ALA A 155 14.04 -11.08 5.36
CA ALA A 155 12.90 -11.26 6.25
C ALA A 155 11.62 -11.46 5.44
N TRP A 156 11.49 -10.75 4.32
CA TRP A 156 10.32 -10.83 3.43
C TRP A 156 10.15 -12.22 2.78
N ARG A 157 11.22 -12.91 2.44
CA ARG A 157 11.15 -14.28 1.86
C ARG A 157 10.35 -15.29 2.70
N ARG A 158 10.06 -14.97 3.97
CA ARG A 158 9.21 -15.77 4.87
C ARG A 158 7.74 -15.33 4.84
N PHE A 159 7.43 -14.33 4.03
CA PHE A 159 6.16 -13.60 4.02
C PHE A 159 5.48 -13.62 2.65
N GLU A 160 5.68 -14.66 1.85
CA GLU A 160 5.06 -14.76 0.52
C GLU A 160 3.54 -14.62 0.61
N PRO A 161 2.93 -13.62 -0.05
CA PRO A 161 1.48 -13.42 0.00
C PRO A 161 0.76 -14.57 -0.69
N PRO A 162 -0.18 -15.26 0.00
CA PRO A 162 -0.91 -16.39 -0.59
C PRO A 162 -1.68 -15.99 -1.85
N GLY A 163 -1.61 -16.80 -2.89
CA GLY A 163 -2.32 -16.55 -4.16
C GLY A 163 -1.69 -15.46 -5.03
N PHE A 164 -0.42 -15.12 -4.81
CA PHE A 164 0.35 -14.21 -5.65
C PHE A 164 1.63 -14.86 -6.16
N ARG A 165 2.00 -14.53 -7.40
CA ARG A 165 3.28 -14.92 -8.00
C ARG A 165 4.26 -13.78 -7.89
N PRO A 166 5.46 -13.97 -7.32
CA PRO A 166 6.48 -12.94 -7.26
C PRO A 166 7.04 -12.65 -8.66
N SER A 167 7.34 -11.38 -8.92
CA SER A 167 8.13 -10.92 -10.05
C SER A 167 9.50 -10.45 -9.56
N PRO A 168 10.50 -10.23 -10.44
CA PRO A 168 11.83 -9.79 -10.03
C PRO A 168 11.80 -8.54 -9.15
N SER A 169 12.40 -8.62 -7.97
CA SER A 169 12.52 -7.51 -7.03
C SER A 169 13.48 -6.43 -7.55
N ARG A 170 13.28 -5.18 -7.09
CA ARG A 170 14.11 -4.05 -7.47
C ARG A 170 14.68 -3.33 -6.25
N LYS A 171 16.00 -3.29 -6.12
CA LYS A 171 16.68 -2.56 -5.05
C LYS A 171 16.74 -1.06 -5.34
N VAL A 172 16.40 -0.25 -4.34
CA VAL A 172 16.35 1.21 -4.43
C VAL A 172 17.40 1.80 -3.49
N TRP A 173 18.58 2.06 -4.04
CA TRP A 173 19.72 2.56 -3.29
C TRP A 173 19.58 4.04 -2.88
N LEU A 174 18.88 4.84 -3.69
CA LEU A 174 18.62 6.26 -3.42
C LEU A 174 17.48 6.49 -2.42
N ASN A 175 17.24 5.52 -1.55
CA ASN A 175 16.39 5.63 -0.36
C ASN A 175 17.25 5.35 0.87
N PHE A 176 17.02 6.05 1.96
CA PHE A 176 17.76 5.83 3.20
C PHE A 176 16.81 5.43 4.32
N PRO A 177 16.92 4.18 4.88
CA PRO A 177 17.81 3.11 4.40
C PRO A 177 17.41 2.59 3.01
N PRO A 178 18.31 1.89 2.28
CA PRO A 178 17.98 1.28 1.00
C PRO A 178 16.77 0.36 1.12
N ALA A 179 15.86 0.43 0.14
CA ALA A 179 14.65 -0.37 0.10
C ALA A 179 14.65 -1.35 -1.06
N VAL A 180 13.79 -2.36 -0.99
CA VAL A 180 13.54 -3.31 -2.08
C VAL A 180 12.06 -3.24 -2.43
N VAL A 181 11.76 -2.99 -3.70
CA VAL A 181 10.41 -3.06 -4.25
C VAL A 181 10.13 -4.49 -4.70
N LEU A 182 9.01 -5.00 -4.27
CA LEU A 182 8.57 -6.38 -4.43
C LEU A 182 7.27 -6.39 -5.24
N PRO A 183 7.35 -6.62 -6.56
CA PRO A 183 6.16 -6.77 -7.38
C PRO A 183 5.64 -8.21 -7.31
N PHE A 184 4.32 -8.32 -7.28
CA PHE A 184 3.58 -9.58 -7.33
C PHE A 184 2.46 -9.47 -8.36
N THR A 185 2.04 -10.60 -8.90
CA THR A 185 0.88 -10.70 -9.78
C THR A 185 -0.14 -11.65 -9.16
N ARG A 186 -1.42 -11.27 -9.12
CA ARG A 186 -2.49 -12.14 -8.63
C ARG A 186 -2.55 -13.40 -9.47
N ALA A 187 -2.41 -14.55 -8.84
CA ALA A 187 -2.54 -15.84 -9.51
C ALA A 187 -4.01 -16.12 -9.93
N SER A 188 -4.17 -17.01 -10.87
CA SER A 188 -5.47 -17.51 -11.33
C SER A 188 -6.13 -18.34 -10.25
#